data_61696c28e38c8e22f11e379423df1a6e
#
_entry.id   61696c28e38c8e22f11e379423df1a6e
#
_cell.length_a   1.000
_cell.length_b   1.000
_cell.length_c   1.000
_cell.angle_alpha   90.00
_cell.angle_beta   90.00
_cell.angle_gamma   90.00
#
_symmetry.space_group_name_H-M   'P 1'
#
loop_
_entity.id
_entity.type
_entity.pdbx_description
1 polymer ?
#
loop_
_entity_poly.entity_id
_entity_poly.type
_entity_poly.pdbx_seq_one_letter_code
_entity_poly.pdbx_strand_id
1 'polypeptide(L)'
;MPAIYYVPGRGGRLNSGLGLELSARGYDLIGREIAGPGPRDQSNPFASLSFQQQVEVIQHDLQTHFWTPEALVIGNSFGAYLIAHSILQLGNFPGKCLFLSPVLGAVKTTGMLFKPPKSGVLKDAIENRSFPLIILDILAGSTDEHLLPVEAEQLSDQTNGSLSIIEGQGHQIEPLIIKAKLDAWLD
;
A
#
# COMPACT_ATOMS: atom_id res chain seq x y z
N MET A 1 -19.40 1.15 -12.88
CA MET A 1 -18.06 1.74 -13.07
C MET A 1 -17.05 0.74 -12.55
N PRO A 2 -15.84 0.66 -13.11
CA PRO A 2 -14.80 -0.20 -12.54
C PRO A 2 -14.47 0.29 -11.13
N ALA A 3 -14.22 -0.65 -10.22
CA ALA A 3 -13.92 -0.33 -8.82
C ALA A 3 -12.43 -0.52 -8.53
N ILE A 4 -11.88 0.34 -7.67
CA ILE A 4 -10.54 0.21 -7.11
C ILE A 4 -10.65 0.03 -5.59
N TYR A 5 -9.97 -0.97 -5.05
CA TYR A 5 -9.76 -1.04 -3.61
C TYR A 5 -8.57 -0.17 -3.22
N TYR A 6 -8.84 0.85 -2.41
CA TYR A 6 -7.81 1.81 -2.05
C TYR A 6 -7.66 1.94 -0.53
N VAL A 7 -6.44 1.79 -0.04
CA VAL A 7 -6.09 2.04 1.36
C VAL A 7 -5.02 3.15 1.40
N PRO A 8 -5.40 4.38 1.80
CA PRO A 8 -4.47 5.50 1.91
C PRO A 8 -3.48 5.30 3.06
N GLY A 9 -2.46 6.14 3.11
CA GLY A 9 -1.58 6.26 4.27
C GLY A 9 -2.30 6.81 5.50
N ARG A 10 -1.60 6.86 6.63
CA ARG A 10 -2.16 7.36 7.89
C ARG A 10 -2.68 8.80 7.74
N GLY A 11 -3.95 9.00 8.09
CA GLY A 11 -4.63 10.30 7.97
C GLY A 11 -5.11 10.63 6.56
N GLY A 12 -4.81 9.80 5.57
CA GLY A 12 -5.36 9.94 4.21
C GLY A 12 -6.85 9.58 4.16
N ARG A 13 -7.54 10.13 3.16
CA ARG A 13 -8.98 9.96 2.97
C ARG A 13 -9.28 9.46 1.55
N LEU A 14 -10.38 8.70 1.41
CA LEU A 14 -10.86 8.26 0.09
C LEU A 14 -11.39 9.41 -0.77
N ASN A 15 -11.88 10.47 -0.13
CA ASN A 15 -12.43 11.64 -0.79
C ASN A 15 -11.47 12.86 -0.84
N SER A 16 -10.17 12.64 -0.73
CA SER A 16 -9.16 13.70 -0.82
C SER A 16 -7.89 13.21 -1.53
N GLY A 17 -7.07 14.13 -2.01
CA GLY A 17 -5.78 13.82 -2.64
C GLY A 17 -5.89 12.75 -3.73
N LEU A 18 -5.17 11.64 -3.57
CA LEU A 18 -5.18 10.54 -4.53
C LEU A 18 -6.57 9.93 -4.71
N GLY A 19 -7.39 9.86 -3.66
CA GLY A 19 -8.75 9.35 -3.76
C GLY A 19 -9.61 10.19 -4.72
N LEU A 20 -9.52 11.53 -4.64
CA LEU A 20 -10.19 12.42 -5.61
C LEU A 20 -9.68 12.23 -7.03
N GLU A 21 -8.37 12.05 -7.22
CA GLU A 21 -7.78 11.81 -8.55
C GLU A 21 -8.30 10.51 -9.18
N LEU A 22 -8.40 9.43 -8.42
CA LEU A 22 -8.96 8.17 -8.88
C LEU A 22 -10.45 8.27 -9.21
N SER A 23 -11.23 8.95 -8.37
CA SER A 23 -12.66 9.19 -8.61
C SER A 23 -12.88 10.07 -9.85
N ALA A 24 -12.03 11.09 -10.07
CA ALA A 24 -12.08 11.93 -11.25
C ALA A 24 -11.80 11.17 -12.57
N ARG A 25 -11.11 10.02 -12.47
CA ARG A 25 -10.89 9.08 -13.59
C ARG A 25 -12.05 8.13 -13.83
N GLY A 26 -13.13 8.24 -13.07
CA GLY A 26 -14.34 7.43 -13.23
C GLY A 26 -14.32 6.09 -12.50
N TYR A 27 -13.45 5.92 -11.50
CA TYR A 27 -13.43 4.73 -10.66
C TYR A 27 -14.27 4.90 -9.39
N ASP A 28 -15.00 3.86 -9.03
CA ASP A 28 -15.61 3.74 -7.70
C ASP A 28 -14.53 3.34 -6.70
N LEU A 29 -14.36 4.13 -5.65
CA LEU A 29 -13.41 3.81 -4.60
C LEU A 29 -14.08 3.07 -3.45
N ILE A 30 -13.60 1.87 -3.22
CA ILE A 30 -13.92 1.05 -2.04
C ILE A 30 -12.63 0.93 -1.24
N GLY A 31 -12.68 1.08 0.08
CA GLY A 31 -11.46 0.95 0.86
C GLY A 31 -11.59 1.35 2.32
N ARG A 32 -10.46 1.51 2.99
CA ARG A 32 -10.41 1.73 4.44
C ARG A 32 -9.48 2.89 4.78
N GLU A 33 -9.98 3.86 5.51
CA GLU A 33 -9.21 5.02 5.97
C GLU A 33 -8.54 4.75 7.32
N ILE A 34 -7.24 5.00 7.40
CA ILE A 34 -6.42 4.76 8.59
C ILE A 34 -6.35 6.06 9.40
N ALA A 35 -6.41 5.96 10.75
CA ALA A 35 -6.26 7.12 11.61
C ALA A 35 -4.91 7.82 11.41
N GLY A 36 -4.95 9.14 11.34
CA GLY A 36 -3.78 10.00 11.36
C GLY A 36 -3.20 10.17 12.77
N PRO A 37 -2.05 10.86 12.89
CA PRO A 37 -1.56 11.33 14.18
C PRO A 37 -2.52 12.42 14.70
N GLY A 38 -3.10 12.20 15.87
CA GLY A 38 -4.02 13.18 16.46
C GLY A 38 -5.17 12.53 17.25
N PRO A 39 -6.13 13.32 17.72
CA PRO A 39 -7.31 12.79 18.38
C PRO A 39 -7.99 11.75 17.49
N ARG A 40 -8.34 10.60 18.08
CA ARG A 40 -8.99 9.51 17.33
C ARG A 40 -10.30 10.02 16.72
N ASP A 41 -10.43 9.88 15.42
CA ASP A 41 -11.69 10.07 14.73
C ASP A 41 -12.63 8.92 15.12
N GLN A 42 -13.52 9.19 16.07
CA GLN A 42 -14.48 8.21 16.57
C GLN A 42 -15.55 7.85 15.53
N SER A 43 -15.66 8.62 14.45
CA SER A 43 -16.59 8.34 13.35
C SER A 43 -16.06 7.26 12.38
N ASN A 44 -14.79 6.89 12.48
CA ASN A 44 -14.18 5.85 11.66
C ASN A 44 -13.90 4.57 12.47
N PRO A 45 -14.83 3.59 12.46
CA PRO A 45 -14.66 2.35 13.22
C PRO A 45 -13.38 1.57 12.85
N PHE A 46 -13.00 1.55 11.57
CA PHE A 46 -11.79 0.87 11.11
C PHE A 46 -10.52 1.46 11.73
N ALA A 47 -10.46 2.78 11.89
CA ALA A 47 -9.32 3.47 12.49
C ALA A 47 -9.10 3.12 13.98
N SER A 48 -10.12 2.63 14.68
CA SER A 48 -10.06 2.22 16.08
C SER A 48 -9.61 0.77 16.29
N LEU A 49 -9.59 -0.04 15.23
CA LEU A 49 -9.21 -1.45 15.28
C LEU A 49 -7.70 -1.62 15.56
N SER A 50 -7.35 -2.73 16.18
CA SER A 50 -5.95 -3.17 16.28
C SER A 50 -5.39 -3.46 14.88
N PHE A 51 -4.06 -3.45 14.76
CA PHE A 51 -3.40 -3.79 13.49
C PHE A 51 -3.90 -5.12 12.90
N GLN A 52 -4.00 -6.15 13.72
CA GLN A 52 -4.45 -7.47 13.25
C GLN A 52 -5.90 -7.44 12.76
N GLN A 53 -6.79 -6.75 13.47
CA GLN A 53 -8.19 -6.58 13.03
C GLN A 53 -8.29 -5.76 11.74
N GLN A 54 -7.44 -4.74 11.55
CA GLN A 54 -7.37 -3.99 10.30
C GLN A 54 -6.97 -4.89 9.12
N VAL A 55 -5.96 -5.76 9.32
CA VAL A 55 -5.55 -6.76 8.33
C VAL A 55 -6.71 -7.70 8.00
N GLU A 56 -7.41 -8.24 9.00
CA GLU A 56 -8.54 -9.16 8.82
C GLU A 56 -9.71 -8.52 8.06
N VAL A 57 -10.01 -7.25 8.32
CA VAL A 57 -11.05 -6.52 7.57
C VAL A 57 -10.64 -6.36 6.11
N ILE A 58 -9.39 -6.00 5.83
CA ILE A 58 -8.89 -5.89 4.45
C ILE A 58 -8.92 -7.26 3.75
N GLN A 59 -8.52 -8.33 4.44
CA GLN A 59 -8.63 -9.69 3.90
C GLN A 59 -10.06 -10.04 3.49
N HIS A 60 -11.01 -9.74 4.37
CA HIS A 60 -12.43 -9.97 4.09
C HIS A 60 -12.91 -9.17 2.87
N ASP A 61 -12.55 -7.88 2.79
CA ASP A 61 -12.91 -7.03 1.66
C ASP A 61 -12.32 -7.57 0.34
N LEU A 62 -11.04 -7.94 0.35
CA LEU A 62 -10.36 -8.49 -0.83
C LEU A 62 -11.01 -9.81 -1.27
N GLN A 63 -11.23 -10.75 -0.35
CA GLN A 63 -11.82 -12.05 -0.68
C GLN A 63 -13.26 -11.93 -1.19
N THR A 64 -14.03 -11.00 -0.62
CA THR A 64 -15.46 -10.88 -0.93
C THR A 64 -15.71 -10.14 -2.25
N HIS A 65 -14.88 -9.13 -2.56
CA HIS A 65 -15.20 -8.19 -3.64
C HIS A 65 -14.12 -8.02 -4.69
N PHE A 66 -12.85 -8.39 -4.37
CA PHE A 66 -11.69 -8.09 -5.20
C PHE A 66 -10.81 -9.31 -5.52
N TRP A 67 -11.30 -10.54 -5.28
CA TRP A 67 -10.51 -11.76 -5.55
C TRP A 67 -10.69 -12.24 -6.98
N THR A 68 -10.41 -11.37 -7.95
CA THR A 68 -10.51 -11.66 -9.38
C THR A 68 -9.29 -11.14 -10.14
N PRO A 69 -9.01 -11.66 -11.35
CA PRO A 69 -7.89 -11.17 -12.17
C PRO A 69 -7.99 -9.69 -12.57
N GLU A 70 -9.20 -9.16 -12.66
CA GLU A 70 -9.47 -7.76 -13.03
C GLU A 70 -9.40 -6.80 -11.85
N ALA A 71 -9.19 -7.31 -10.64
CA ALA A 71 -9.16 -6.49 -9.44
C ALA A 71 -7.97 -5.53 -9.44
N LEU A 72 -8.25 -4.28 -9.09
CA LEU A 72 -7.29 -3.20 -8.93
C LEU A 72 -7.19 -2.83 -7.45
N VAL A 73 -5.99 -2.93 -6.90
CA VAL A 73 -5.73 -2.63 -5.48
C VAL A 73 -4.61 -1.60 -5.37
N ILE A 74 -4.86 -0.51 -4.68
CA ILE A 74 -3.86 0.54 -4.44
C ILE A 74 -3.62 0.69 -2.95
N GLY A 75 -2.37 0.64 -2.54
CA GLY A 75 -1.93 0.96 -1.19
C GLY A 75 -0.95 2.13 -1.18
N ASN A 76 -1.17 3.10 -0.30
CA ASN A 76 -0.24 4.20 -0.11
C ASN A 76 0.37 4.12 1.30
N SER A 77 1.70 4.20 1.40
CA SER A 77 2.42 4.26 2.67
C SER A 77 2.02 3.11 3.62
N PHE A 78 1.46 3.42 4.79
CA PHE A 78 0.97 2.41 5.74
C PHE A 78 -0.24 1.62 5.21
N GLY A 79 -0.99 2.15 4.24
CA GLY A 79 -2.03 1.41 3.53
C GLY A 79 -1.46 0.25 2.72
N ALA A 80 -0.33 0.47 2.04
CA ALA A 80 0.39 -0.60 1.35
C ALA A 80 0.88 -1.68 2.33
N TYR A 81 1.33 -1.26 3.52
CA TYR A 81 1.74 -2.17 4.59
C TYR A 81 0.62 -3.11 5.04
N LEU A 82 -0.58 -2.57 5.26
CA LEU A 82 -1.74 -3.38 5.64
C LEU A 82 -2.15 -4.35 4.53
N ILE A 83 -2.16 -3.88 3.26
CA ILE A 83 -2.46 -4.73 2.10
C ILE A 83 -1.41 -5.84 1.96
N ALA A 84 -0.12 -5.53 2.10
CA ALA A 84 0.95 -6.53 2.03
C ALA A 84 0.79 -7.62 3.09
N HIS A 85 0.48 -7.25 4.35
CA HIS A 85 0.19 -8.21 5.41
C HIS A 85 -1.07 -9.04 5.14
N SER A 86 -2.09 -8.44 4.52
CA SER A 86 -3.32 -9.15 4.15
C SER A 86 -3.04 -10.19 3.08
N ILE A 87 -2.33 -9.82 2.02
CA ILE A 87 -1.96 -10.73 0.92
C ILE A 87 -1.02 -11.84 1.42
N LEU A 88 -0.05 -11.50 2.29
CA LEU A 88 0.86 -12.48 2.88
C LEU A 88 0.11 -13.63 3.59
N GLN A 89 -1.02 -13.35 4.22
CA GLN A 89 -1.82 -14.35 4.92
C GLN A 89 -2.84 -15.04 4.00
N LEU A 90 -3.32 -14.37 2.95
CA LEU A 90 -4.29 -14.93 2.01
C LEU A 90 -3.64 -15.83 0.94
N GLY A 91 -2.40 -15.56 0.58
CA GLY A 91 -1.70 -16.24 -0.50
C GLY A 91 -1.77 -15.50 -1.84
N ASN A 92 -1.61 -16.22 -2.94
CA ASN A 92 -1.52 -15.64 -4.28
C ASN A 92 -2.76 -14.83 -4.63
N PHE A 93 -2.56 -13.53 -4.86
CA PHE A 93 -3.64 -12.62 -5.23
C PHE A 93 -3.77 -12.56 -6.76
N PRO A 94 -4.97 -12.78 -7.31
CA PRO A 94 -5.13 -12.88 -8.76
C PRO A 94 -5.11 -11.54 -9.51
N GLY A 95 -5.46 -10.43 -8.82
CA GLY A 95 -5.49 -9.09 -9.40
C GLY A 95 -4.14 -8.39 -9.42
N LYS A 96 -4.13 -7.11 -9.79
CA LYS A 96 -2.92 -6.29 -9.76
C LYS A 96 -2.94 -5.25 -8.64
N CYS A 97 -1.76 -5.03 -8.06
CA CYS A 97 -1.53 -4.09 -6.97
C CYS A 97 -0.60 -2.96 -7.39
N LEU A 98 -0.84 -1.77 -6.88
CA LEU A 98 0.08 -0.64 -6.94
C LEU A 98 0.37 -0.15 -5.53
N PHE A 99 1.64 -0.17 -5.14
CA PHE A 99 2.12 0.39 -3.88
C PHE A 99 2.84 1.72 -4.13
N LEU A 100 2.38 2.77 -3.47
CA LEU A 100 2.93 4.12 -3.55
C LEU A 100 3.62 4.44 -2.23
N SER A 101 4.92 4.75 -2.28
CA SER A 101 5.77 5.00 -1.10
C SER A 101 5.50 3.99 0.02
N PRO A 102 5.59 2.67 -0.25
CA PRO A 102 5.17 1.67 0.72
C PRO A 102 6.04 1.68 1.97
N VAL A 103 5.44 1.42 3.12
CA VAL A 103 6.15 0.93 4.29
C VAL A 103 6.29 -0.58 4.12
N LEU A 104 7.50 -1.14 4.24
CA LEU A 104 7.74 -2.58 4.13
C LEU A 104 8.34 -3.19 5.41
N GLY A 105 9.03 -2.39 6.20
CA GLY A 105 9.71 -2.87 7.39
C GLY A 105 9.96 -1.81 8.45
N ALA A 106 10.87 -2.13 9.36
CA ALA A 106 11.40 -1.17 10.33
C ALA A 106 12.56 -0.41 9.72
N VAL A 107 12.50 0.91 9.73
CA VAL A 107 13.55 1.78 9.22
C VAL A 107 14.18 2.58 10.35
N LYS A 108 15.50 2.62 10.40
CA LYS A 108 16.26 3.47 11.31
C LYS A 108 16.85 4.63 10.52
N THR A 109 16.26 5.79 10.66
CA THR A 109 16.82 7.06 10.16
C THR A 109 17.54 7.80 11.27
N THR A 110 18.28 8.88 10.92
CA THR A 110 19.06 9.70 11.86
C THR A 110 18.21 10.11 13.08
N GLY A 111 18.37 9.38 14.18
CA GLY A 111 17.76 9.69 15.48
C GLY A 111 16.39 9.08 15.76
N MET A 112 15.72 8.45 14.80
CA MET A 112 14.42 7.79 15.02
C MET A 112 14.38 6.38 14.46
N LEU A 113 13.77 5.46 15.22
CA LEU A 113 13.40 4.13 14.76
C LEU A 113 11.91 4.14 14.44
N PHE A 114 11.55 4.06 13.16
CA PHE A 114 10.21 3.74 12.74
C PHE A 114 10.04 2.21 12.72
N LYS A 115 9.16 1.68 13.58
CA LYS A 115 8.92 0.25 13.69
C LYS A 115 7.41 -0.02 13.64
N PRO A 116 6.86 -0.34 12.46
CA PRO A 116 5.45 -0.70 12.35
C PRO A 116 5.15 -2.03 13.06
N PRO A 117 3.89 -2.27 13.48
CA PRO A 117 3.48 -3.53 14.10
C PRO A 117 3.83 -4.73 13.22
N LYS A 118 4.36 -5.80 13.81
CA LYS A 118 4.73 -7.05 13.11
C LYS A 118 5.69 -6.86 11.93
N SER A 119 6.55 -5.83 11.97
CA SER A 119 7.50 -5.53 10.89
C SER A 119 8.43 -6.71 10.55
N GLY A 120 8.79 -7.53 11.51
CA GLY A 120 9.59 -8.74 11.26
C GLY A 120 8.89 -9.75 10.35
N VAL A 121 7.58 -9.91 10.46
CA VAL A 121 6.83 -10.91 9.68
C VAL A 121 6.90 -10.60 8.17
N LEU A 122 6.66 -9.36 7.77
CA LEU A 122 6.76 -8.97 6.37
C LEU A 122 8.20 -8.98 5.89
N LYS A 123 9.13 -8.48 6.71
CA LYS A 123 10.56 -8.52 6.41
C LYS A 123 11.05 -9.95 6.18
N ASP A 124 10.74 -10.88 7.09
CA ASP A 124 11.13 -12.29 6.97
C ASP A 124 10.56 -12.92 5.68
N ALA A 125 9.32 -12.58 5.31
CA ALA A 125 8.71 -13.08 4.08
C ALA A 125 9.44 -12.54 2.83
N ILE A 126 9.85 -11.29 2.83
CA ILE A 126 10.62 -10.68 1.73
C ILE A 126 12.02 -11.31 1.65
N GLU A 127 12.75 -11.37 2.77
CA GLU A 127 14.13 -11.91 2.81
C GLU A 127 14.18 -13.40 2.45
N ASN A 128 13.20 -14.20 2.89
CA ASN A 128 13.12 -15.63 2.61
C ASN A 128 12.44 -15.97 1.27
N ARG A 129 12.09 -14.97 0.46
CA ARG A 129 11.40 -15.15 -0.83
C ARG A 129 10.12 -15.97 -0.71
N SER A 130 9.36 -15.74 0.35
CA SER A 130 8.09 -16.44 0.63
C SER A 130 6.87 -15.52 0.51
N PHE A 131 7.03 -14.31 -0.03
CA PHE A 131 5.90 -13.44 -0.34
C PHE A 131 5.07 -14.06 -1.47
N PRO A 132 3.72 -14.02 -1.40
CA PRO A 132 2.86 -14.62 -2.41
C PRO A 132 3.06 -14.04 -3.80
N LEU A 133 2.78 -14.86 -4.83
CA LEU A 133 2.78 -14.38 -6.21
C LEU A 133 1.65 -13.42 -6.46
N ILE A 134 2.00 -12.22 -6.92
CA ILE A 134 1.07 -11.16 -7.31
C ILE A 134 1.66 -10.35 -8.46
N ILE A 135 0.82 -9.61 -9.18
CA ILE A 135 1.27 -8.54 -10.05
C ILE A 135 1.36 -7.28 -9.19
N LEU A 136 2.57 -6.86 -8.84
CA LEU A 136 2.81 -5.72 -7.95
C LEU A 136 3.71 -4.68 -8.60
N ASP A 137 3.15 -3.51 -8.85
CA ASP A 137 3.93 -2.33 -9.19
C ASP A 137 4.24 -1.51 -7.93
N ILE A 138 5.48 -1.05 -7.82
CA ILE A 138 5.95 -0.20 -6.71
C ILE A 138 6.47 1.11 -7.27
N LEU A 139 6.03 2.22 -6.68
CA LEU A 139 6.58 3.56 -6.91
C LEU A 139 7.10 4.09 -5.57
N ALA A 140 8.37 4.43 -5.49
CA ALA A 140 9.02 4.93 -4.28
C ALA A 140 10.04 6.03 -4.58
N GLY A 141 10.35 6.85 -3.59
CA GLY A 141 11.39 7.85 -3.68
C GLY A 141 12.75 7.31 -3.25
N SER A 142 13.84 7.75 -3.88
CA SER A 142 15.20 7.31 -3.54
C SER A 142 15.68 7.80 -2.17
N THR A 143 15.03 8.84 -1.62
CA THR A 143 15.34 9.42 -0.30
C THR A 143 14.19 9.22 0.70
N ASP A 144 13.33 8.21 0.47
CA ASP A 144 12.22 7.89 1.37
C ASP A 144 12.73 7.42 2.74
N GLU A 145 12.39 8.15 3.78
CA GLU A 145 12.81 7.86 5.16
C GLU A 145 12.05 6.71 5.83
N HIS A 146 11.02 6.18 5.19
CA HIS A 146 10.18 5.07 5.70
C HIS A 146 10.36 3.77 4.90
N LEU A 147 11.27 3.77 3.93
CA LEU A 147 11.54 2.63 3.06
C LEU A 147 13.03 2.42 2.88
N LEU A 148 13.50 1.20 2.99
CA LEU A 148 14.82 0.81 2.49
C LEU A 148 14.68 0.38 1.03
N PRO A 149 15.35 1.02 0.06
CA PRO A 149 15.25 0.65 -1.35
C PRO A 149 15.49 -0.83 -1.62
N VAL A 150 16.43 -1.45 -0.89
CA VAL A 150 16.72 -2.88 -0.99
C VAL A 150 15.51 -3.78 -0.65
N GLU A 151 14.65 -3.36 0.28
CA GLU A 151 13.43 -4.11 0.62
C GLU A 151 12.41 -4.05 -0.53
N ALA A 152 12.29 -2.88 -1.19
CA ALA A 152 11.45 -2.72 -2.37
C ALA A 152 11.96 -3.53 -3.56
N GLU A 153 13.28 -3.55 -3.79
CA GLU A 153 13.94 -4.37 -4.81
C GLU A 153 13.68 -5.85 -4.57
N GLN A 154 13.94 -6.34 -3.36
CA GLN A 154 13.72 -7.74 -2.98
C GLN A 154 12.26 -8.16 -3.10
N LEU A 155 11.30 -7.29 -2.76
CA LEU A 155 9.88 -7.57 -2.94
C LEU A 155 9.51 -7.59 -4.43
N SER A 156 9.99 -6.63 -5.21
CA SER A 156 9.76 -6.57 -6.66
C SER A 156 10.29 -7.79 -7.38
N ASP A 157 11.47 -8.29 -6.99
CA ASP A 157 12.10 -9.50 -7.56
C ASP A 157 11.29 -10.80 -7.33
N GLN A 158 10.36 -10.77 -6.38
CA GLN A 158 9.50 -11.91 -6.04
C GLN A 158 8.14 -11.84 -6.70
N THR A 159 7.78 -10.72 -7.27
CA THR A 159 6.46 -10.42 -7.79
C THR A 159 6.50 -10.19 -9.31
N ASN A 160 5.36 -10.35 -9.97
CA ASN A 160 5.24 -10.12 -11.40
C ASN A 160 4.78 -8.67 -11.66
N GLY A 161 5.67 -7.72 -11.49
CA GLY A 161 5.35 -6.31 -11.67
C GLY A 161 6.61 -5.49 -11.93
N SER A 162 6.58 -4.22 -11.55
CA SER A 162 7.69 -3.30 -11.77
C SER A 162 8.01 -2.48 -10.53
N LEU A 163 9.28 -2.10 -10.39
CA LEU A 163 9.75 -1.14 -9.39
C LEU A 163 10.20 0.15 -10.10
N SER A 164 9.71 1.27 -9.63
CA SER A 164 10.14 2.61 -10.04
C SER A 164 10.66 3.37 -8.82
N ILE A 165 11.97 3.56 -8.74
CA ILE A 165 12.58 4.44 -7.73
C ILE A 165 12.82 5.80 -8.37
N ILE A 166 12.22 6.85 -7.81
CA ILE A 166 12.31 8.21 -8.35
C ILE A 166 13.38 8.97 -7.61
N GLU A 167 14.40 9.37 -8.35
CA GLU A 167 15.56 10.07 -7.80
C GLU A 167 15.17 11.41 -7.17
N GLY A 168 15.70 11.68 -5.97
CA GLY A 168 15.46 12.91 -5.22
C GLY A 168 14.10 13.04 -4.55
N GLN A 169 13.18 12.07 -4.76
CA GLN A 169 11.88 12.07 -4.08
C GLN A 169 12.00 11.38 -2.71
N GLY A 170 11.30 11.94 -1.71
CA GLY A 170 11.14 11.35 -0.38
C GLY A 170 9.87 10.51 -0.27
N HIS A 171 9.38 10.36 0.97
CA HIS A 171 8.13 9.62 1.25
C HIS A 171 6.90 10.23 0.55
N GLN A 172 6.90 11.55 0.40
CA GLN A 172 5.86 12.26 -0.35
C GLN A 172 6.36 12.51 -1.78
N ILE A 173 5.89 11.69 -2.71
CA ILE A 173 6.20 11.83 -4.14
C ILE A 173 5.33 12.94 -4.73
N GLU A 174 5.91 13.70 -5.65
CA GLU A 174 5.20 14.78 -6.34
C GLU A 174 3.92 14.29 -7.05
N PRO A 175 2.79 15.02 -6.94
CA PRO A 175 1.51 14.60 -7.52
C PRO A 175 1.55 14.31 -9.02
N LEU A 176 2.36 15.04 -9.79
CA LEU A 176 2.50 14.83 -11.24
C LEU A 176 3.15 13.48 -11.56
N ILE A 177 4.11 13.04 -10.75
CA ILE A 177 4.77 11.74 -10.92
C ILE A 177 3.77 10.61 -10.61
N ILE A 178 3.01 10.76 -9.51
CA ILE A 178 1.96 9.80 -9.15
C ILE A 178 0.92 9.72 -10.26
N LYS A 179 0.50 10.86 -10.82
CA LYS A 179 -0.47 10.92 -11.91
C LYS A 179 0.03 10.17 -13.14
N ALA A 180 1.28 10.41 -13.57
CA ALA A 180 1.87 9.70 -14.70
C ALA A 180 1.98 8.18 -14.47
N LYS A 181 2.31 7.75 -13.22
CA LYS A 181 2.30 6.32 -12.87
C LYS A 181 0.90 5.74 -12.95
N LEU A 182 -0.12 6.46 -12.46
CA LEU A 182 -1.50 6.00 -12.56
C LEU A 182 -1.99 5.89 -13.99
N ASP A 183 -1.65 6.87 -14.86
CA ASP A 183 -2.00 6.82 -16.28
C ASP A 183 -1.46 5.53 -16.91
N ALA A 184 -0.18 5.21 -16.70
CA ALA A 184 0.45 4.01 -17.24
C ALA A 184 -0.02 2.69 -16.56
N TRP A 185 -0.53 2.75 -15.34
CA TRP A 185 -0.92 1.55 -14.60
C TRP A 185 -2.37 1.16 -14.84
N LEU A 186 -3.24 2.14 -15.14
CA LEU A 186 -4.67 1.95 -15.35
C LEU A 186 -5.01 1.62 -16.82
N ASP A 187 -4.10 1.94 -17.76
CA ASP A 187 -4.20 1.56 -19.17
C ASP A 187 -3.87 0.06 -19.37
#